data_a570831017072577a67541cdb5848260
#
_entry.id   a570831017072577a67541cdb5848260
#
_cell.length_a   1.000
_cell.length_b   1.000
_cell.length_c   1.000
_cell.angle_alpha   90.00
_cell.angle_beta   90.00
_cell.angle_gamma   90.00
#
_symmetry.space_group_name_H-M   'P 1'
#
loop_
_entity.id
_entity.type
_entity.pdbx_description
1 polymer ?
#
loop_
_entity_poly.entity_id
_entity_poly.type
_entity_poly.pdbx_seq_one_letter_code
_entity_poly.pdbx_strand_id
1 'polypeptide(L)'
;MTHFPPRSTSESADDTREEQTQDPRKREEQARDVCLRLLTVRARTRAELEGQLAKRGYPDEVSVKVLDRLAEVGLVDDEDFAEQWVRTRHANSGKGKRALAVELRKKGVDGEVISAALADLDPAAERQRAEQLVRDKLRRERLGDDDDVKVTRRLVGMLARRGYSQSMAFDVVSVELASERERRRV
;
A
#
# COMPACT_ATOMS: atom_id res chain seq x y z
N MET A 1 -75.54 7.09 18.56
CA MET A 1 -74.70 8.15 17.91
C MET A 1 -73.48 8.35 18.82
N THR A 2 -72.44 7.62 18.55
CA THR A 2 -71.16 7.69 19.32
C THR A 2 -70.09 8.25 18.41
N HIS A 3 -69.63 9.44 18.71
CA HIS A 3 -68.64 10.18 17.97
C HIS A 3 -67.26 9.81 18.49
N PHE A 4 -66.40 9.25 17.65
CA PHE A 4 -65.00 9.00 17.93
C PHE A 4 -64.19 10.18 17.35
N PRO A 5 -63.26 10.82 18.10
CA PRO A 5 -62.33 11.79 17.56
C PRO A 5 -61.16 11.06 16.85
N PRO A 6 -60.56 11.68 15.79
CA PRO A 6 -59.41 11.11 15.11
C PRO A 6 -58.14 11.25 15.98
N ARG A 7 -57.36 10.19 16.06
CA ARG A 7 -56.00 10.19 16.65
C ARG A 7 -55.04 11.01 15.76
N SER A 8 -54.41 12.00 16.37
CA SER A 8 -53.29 12.73 15.77
C SER A 8 -52.08 11.83 15.58
N THR A 9 -51.69 11.63 14.34
CA THR A 9 -50.39 11.08 13.94
C THR A 9 -49.41 12.24 13.84
N SER A 10 -48.67 12.53 14.90
CA SER A 10 -47.55 13.50 14.90
C SER A 10 -46.40 13.03 15.79
N GLU A 11 -45.94 11.80 15.59
CA GLU A 11 -44.79 11.23 16.34
C GLU A 11 -43.70 10.62 15.46
N SER A 12 -43.62 11.00 14.19
CA SER A 12 -42.59 10.43 13.30
C SER A 12 -41.63 11.44 12.66
N ALA A 13 -41.69 12.71 13.07
CA ALA A 13 -40.86 13.77 12.49
C ALA A 13 -39.73 14.28 13.40
N ASP A 14 -39.68 13.80 14.66
CA ASP A 14 -38.71 14.31 15.65
C ASP A 14 -37.47 13.39 15.78
N ASP A 15 -37.58 12.12 15.42
CA ASP A 15 -36.50 11.15 15.53
C ASP A 15 -35.41 11.33 14.45
N THR A 16 -35.73 11.98 13.33
CA THR A 16 -34.77 12.24 12.22
C THR A 16 -33.96 13.54 12.43
N ARG A 17 -34.32 14.36 13.41
CA ARG A 17 -33.62 15.62 13.71
C ARG A 17 -32.54 15.49 14.80
N GLU A 18 -32.60 14.46 15.63
CA GLU A 18 -31.61 14.20 16.69
C GLU A 18 -30.26 13.63 16.17
N GLU A 19 -30.25 13.00 14.98
CA GLU A 19 -29.00 12.52 14.36
C GLU A 19 -28.13 13.65 13.79
N GLN A 20 -28.65 14.85 13.56
CA GLN A 20 -27.94 15.97 12.93
C GLN A 20 -27.28 16.96 13.88
N THR A 21 -27.48 16.84 15.19
CA THR A 21 -26.91 17.74 16.21
C THR A 21 -25.97 17.01 17.18
N GLN A 22 -25.15 16.08 16.72
CA GLN A 22 -24.04 15.62 17.56
C GLN A 22 -23.03 16.76 17.67
N ASP A 23 -22.69 17.14 18.92
CA ASP A 23 -21.66 18.12 19.24
C ASP A 23 -20.40 17.84 18.35
N PRO A 24 -19.95 18.84 17.58
CA PRO A 24 -18.78 18.68 16.71
C PRO A 24 -17.56 18.11 17.44
N ARG A 25 -17.37 18.47 18.71
CA ARG A 25 -16.28 17.96 19.55
C ARG A 25 -16.42 16.47 19.81
N LYS A 26 -17.63 15.99 20.09
CA LYS A 26 -17.90 14.57 20.31
C LYS A 26 -17.66 13.75 19.04
N ARG A 27 -18.00 14.30 17.87
CA ARG A 27 -17.68 13.68 16.57
C ARG A 27 -16.18 13.61 16.30
N GLU A 28 -15.43 14.66 16.61
CA GLU A 28 -13.97 14.66 16.50
C GLU A 28 -13.33 13.60 17.42
N GLU A 29 -13.80 13.47 18.66
CA GLU A 29 -13.33 12.43 19.59
C GLU A 29 -13.61 11.02 19.07
N GLN A 30 -14.82 10.76 18.59
CA GLN A 30 -15.19 9.47 18.03
C GLN A 30 -14.35 9.13 16.78
N ALA A 31 -14.13 10.08 15.86
CA ALA A 31 -13.30 9.92 14.69
C ALA A 31 -11.84 9.61 15.07
N ARG A 32 -11.30 10.35 16.07
CA ARG A 32 -9.97 10.10 16.62
C ARG A 32 -9.84 8.68 17.18
N ASP A 33 -10.81 8.22 17.97
CA ASP A 33 -10.80 6.89 18.55
C ASP A 33 -10.87 5.78 17.49
N VAL A 34 -11.57 6.02 16.39
CA VAL A 34 -11.54 5.12 15.21
C VAL A 34 -10.15 5.05 14.63
N CYS A 35 -9.51 6.19 14.39
CA CYS A 35 -8.14 6.22 13.84
C CYS A 35 -7.15 5.53 14.77
N LEU A 36 -7.17 5.82 16.07
CA LEU A 36 -6.29 5.21 17.05
C LEU A 36 -6.42 3.68 17.07
N ARG A 37 -7.65 3.16 17.09
CA ARG A 37 -7.89 1.71 16.99
C ARG A 37 -7.34 1.10 15.70
N LEU A 38 -7.45 1.81 14.59
CA LEU A 38 -6.91 1.33 13.31
C LEU A 38 -5.38 1.33 13.30
N LEU A 39 -4.76 2.33 13.92
CA LEU A 39 -3.30 2.48 14.03
C LEU A 39 -2.67 1.47 15.01
N THR A 40 -3.39 1.03 16.05
CA THR A 40 -2.89 -0.03 16.96
C THR A 40 -2.72 -1.37 16.23
N VAL A 41 -3.46 -1.62 15.15
CA VAL A 41 -3.35 -2.86 14.37
C VAL A 41 -2.15 -2.82 13.43
N ARG A 42 -1.94 -1.71 12.72
CA ARG A 42 -0.83 -1.48 11.81
C ARG A 42 -0.70 0.00 11.44
N ALA A 43 0.48 0.40 10.98
CA ALA A 43 0.66 1.69 10.35
C ALA A 43 -0.28 1.86 9.14
N ARG A 44 -0.78 3.07 8.94
CA ARG A 44 -1.68 3.45 7.85
C ARG A 44 -1.33 4.82 7.33
N THR A 45 -1.55 5.03 6.03
CA THR A 45 -1.42 6.34 5.43
C THR A 45 -2.59 7.25 5.82
N ARG A 46 -2.37 8.57 5.69
CA ARG A 46 -3.42 9.57 5.86
C ARG A 46 -4.65 9.24 4.98
N ALA A 47 -4.43 8.95 3.71
CA ALA A 47 -5.50 8.61 2.77
C ALA A 47 -6.26 7.31 3.14
N GLU A 48 -5.58 6.29 3.67
CA GLU A 48 -6.24 5.08 4.18
C GLU A 48 -7.17 5.39 5.36
N LEU A 49 -6.77 6.27 6.27
CA LEU A 49 -7.58 6.68 7.43
C LEU A 49 -8.75 7.57 7.01
N GLU A 50 -8.53 8.54 6.13
CA GLU A 50 -9.55 9.39 5.55
C GLU A 50 -10.66 8.55 4.89
N GLY A 51 -10.27 7.59 4.04
CA GLY A 51 -11.22 6.66 3.43
C GLY A 51 -11.96 5.78 4.45
N GLN A 52 -11.37 5.48 5.62
CA GLN A 52 -12.05 4.76 6.69
C GLN A 52 -13.05 5.63 7.46
N LEU A 53 -12.73 6.91 7.65
CA LEU A 53 -13.66 7.88 8.27
C LEU A 53 -14.84 8.18 7.34
N ALA A 54 -14.58 8.43 6.06
CA ALA A 54 -15.62 8.65 5.05
C ALA A 54 -16.62 7.48 4.97
N LYS A 55 -16.12 6.24 4.96
CA LYS A 55 -16.97 5.02 4.97
C LYS A 55 -17.88 4.92 6.21
N ARG A 56 -17.57 5.61 7.30
CA ARG A 56 -18.34 5.66 8.54
C ARG A 56 -19.22 6.90 8.63
N GLY A 57 -19.26 7.72 7.57
CA GLY A 57 -20.10 8.90 7.50
C GLY A 57 -19.58 10.10 8.29
N TYR A 58 -18.27 10.14 8.61
CA TYR A 58 -17.68 11.34 9.18
C TYR A 58 -17.55 12.44 8.12
N PRO A 59 -17.93 13.69 8.41
CA PRO A 59 -17.72 14.82 7.51
C PRO A 59 -16.24 15.05 7.22
N ASP A 60 -15.93 15.54 6.03
CA ASP A 60 -14.53 15.81 5.61
C ASP A 60 -13.85 16.80 6.56
N GLU A 61 -14.55 17.83 7.03
CA GLU A 61 -14.02 18.82 7.99
C GLU A 61 -13.57 18.18 9.31
N VAL A 62 -14.32 17.21 9.82
CA VAL A 62 -13.96 16.44 11.02
C VAL A 62 -12.76 15.56 10.75
N SER A 63 -12.76 14.90 9.59
CA SER A 63 -11.68 14.01 9.16
C SER A 63 -10.36 14.76 9.01
N VAL A 64 -10.37 15.90 8.34
CA VAL A 64 -9.18 16.75 8.16
C VAL A 64 -8.60 17.17 9.51
N LYS A 65 -9.43 17.76 10.41
CA LYS A 65 -8.98 18.21 11.74
C LYS A 65 -8.36 17.09 12.58
N VAL A 66 -8.99 15.92 12.57
CA VAL A 66 -8.50 14.76 13.34
C VAL A 66 -7.18 14.26 12.75
N LEU A 67 -7.09 14.12 11.44
CA LEU A 67 -5.88 13.63 10.78
C LEU A 67 -4.72 14.63 10.90
N ASP A 68 -4.98 15.94 10.84
CA ASP A 68 -3.95 16.96 11.08
C ASP A 68 -3.36 16.85 12.49
N ARG A 69 -4.21 16.72 13.52
CA ARG A 69 -3.74 16.52 14.90
C ARG A 69 -2.95 15.23 15.08
N LEU A 70 -3.36 14.14 14.40
CA LEU A 70 -2.62 12.88 14.46
C LEU A 70 -1.26 12.98 13.73
N ALA A 71 -1.19 13.79 12.68
CA ALA A 71 0.08 14.07 11.99
C ALA A 71 0.99 14.97 12.85
N GLU A 72 0.47 16.02 13.47
CA GLU A 72 1.24 16.89 14.38
C GLU A 72 1.91 16.14 15.53
N VAL A 73 1.27 15.09 16.03
CA VAL A 73 1.84 14.24 17.10
C VAL A 73 2.62 13.02 16.57
N GLY A 74 2.84 12.92 15.25
CA GLY A 74 3.63 11.86 14.62
C GLY A 74 2.96 10.47 14.60
N LEU A 75 1.65 10.38 14.84
CA LEU A 75 0.91 9.11 14.73
C LEU A 75 0.50 8.75 13.31
N VAL A 76 0.45 9.75 12.44
CA VAL A 76 0.24 9.61 10.99
C VAL A 76 1.41 10.32 10.31
N ASP A 77 2.24 9.56 9.63
CA ASP A 77 3.41 10.03 8.91
C ASP A 77 3.55 9.22 7.62
N ASP A 78 3.22 9.84 6.50
CA ASP A 78 3.23 9.18 5.20
C ASP A 78 4.67 9.02 4.67
N GLU A 79 5.64 9.83 5.12
CA GLU A 79 7.06 9.71 4.79
C GLU A 79 7.66 8.47 5.46
N ASP A 80 7.54 8.37 6.78
CA ASP A 80 7.99 7.19 7.54
C ASP A 80 7.27 5.92 7.06
N PHE A 81 5.97 6.00 6.78
CA PHE A 81 5.23 4.89 6.20
C PHE A 81 5.82 4.43 4.86
N ALA A 82 6.14 5.37 3.95
CA ALA A 82 6.68 5.05 2.63
C ALA A 82 8.07 4.40 2.73
N GLU A 83 8.95 4.93 3.57
CA GLU A 83 10.28 4.37 3.82
C GLU A 83 10.22 2.94 4.36
N GLN A 84 9.41 2.72 5.39
CA GLN A 84 9.21 1.39 5.99
C GLN A 84 8.60 0.42 4.98
N TRP A 85 7.65 0.89 4.16
CA TRP A 85 7.03 0.09 3.11
C TRP A 85 8.05 -0.34 2.07
N VAL A 86 8.85 0.60 1.54
CA VAL A 86 9.91 0.32 0.57
C VAL A 86 10.89 -0.71 1.12
N ARG A 87 11.45 -0.48 2.30
CA ARG A 87 12.41 -1.35 2.96
C ARG A 87 11.87 -2.76 3.15
N THR A 88 10.68 -2.88 3.74
CA THR A 88 10.07 -4.17 4.06
C THR A 88 9.67 -4.95 2.81
N ARG A 89 9.07 -4.28 1.83
CA ARG A 89 8.58 -4.94 0.61
C ARG A 89 9.72 -5.32 -0.32
N HIS A 90 10.77 -4.50 -0.39
CA HIS A 90 11.96 -4.84 -1.13
C HIS A 90 12.66 -6.07 -0.54
N ALA A 91 12.93 -6.06 0.76
CA ALA A 91 13.62 -7.16 1.44
C ALA A 91 12.80 -8.46 1.43
N ASN A 92 11.54 -8.44 1.86
CA ASN A 92 10.75 -9.64 2.08
C ASN A 92 10.07 -10.17 0.81
N SER A 93 9.61 -9.27 -0.07
CA SER A 93 8.84 -9.65 -1.28
C SER A 93 9.62 -9.50 -2.57
N GLY A 94 10.85 -8.98 -2.54
CA GLY A 94 11.67 -8.75 -3.72
C GLY A 94 11.01 -7.85 -4.75
N LYS A 95 10.36 -6.77 -4.29
CA LYS A 95 9.75 -5.77 -5.17
C LYS A 95 10.77 -4.74 -5.61
N GLY A 96 10.79 -4.41 -6.90
CA GLY A 96 11.60 -3.34 -7.48
C GLY A 96 10.89 -1.98 -7.40
N LYS A 97 11.63 -0.90 -7.65
CA LYS A 97 11.16 0.49 -7.51
C LYS A 97 9.82 0.77 -8.17
N ARG A 98 9.60 0.27 -9.40
CA ARG A 98 8.35 0.53 -10.14
C ARG A 98 7.11 -0.07 -9.46
N ALA A 99 7.21 -1.30 -8.95
CA ALA A 99 6.10 -1.93 -8.24
C ALA A 99 5.83 -1.25 -6.90
N LEU A 100 6.89 -0.85 -6.17
CA LEU A 100 6.78 -0.12 -4.91
C LEU A 100 6.09 1.22 -5.12
N ALA A 101 6.44 1.97 -6.16
CA ALA A 101 5.76 3.21 -6.52
C ALA A 101 4.26 3.01 -6.77
N VAL A 102 3.88 1.94 -7.47
CA VAL A 102 2.46 1.62 -7.72
C VAL A 102 1.74 1.24 -6.44
N GLU A 103 2.38 0.46 -5.56
CA GLU A 103 1.81 0.08 -4.28
C GLU A 103 1.55 1.31 -3.38
N LEU A 104 2.51 2.23 -3.28
CA LEU A 104 2.39 3.46 -2.47
C LEU A 104 1.33 4.42 -3.04
N ARG A 105 1.27 4.60 -4.38
CA ARG A 105 0.18 5.38 -5.01
C ARG A 105 -1.20 4.82 -4.68
N LYS A 106 -1.37 3.50 -4.71
CA LYS A 106 -2.64 2.85 -4.33
C LYS A 106 -3.01 3.07 -2.86
N LYS A 107 -2.04 3.37 -2.03
CA LYS A 107 -2.22 3.73 -0.61
C LYS A 107 -2.46 5.21 -0.40
N GLY A 108 -2.46 6.00 -1.48
CA GLY A 108 -2.70 7.42 -1.45
C GLY A 108 -1.52 8.26 -0.95
N VAL A 109 -0.31 7.72 -0.97
CA VAL A 109 0.90 8.48 -0.64
C VAL A 109 1.20 9.46 -1.78
N ASP A 110 1.64 10.67 -1.41
CA ASP A 110 2.00 11.72 -2.36
C ASP A 110 3.17 11.34 -3.25
N GLY A 111 3.19 11.88 -4.48
CA GLY A 111 4.20 11.57 -5.48
C GLY A 111 5.62 11.99 -5.10
N GLU A 112 5.79 13.10 -4.40
CA GLU A 112 7.08 13.58 -3.93
C GLU A 112 7.63 12.70 -2.81
N VAL A 113 6.77 12.32 -1.87
CA VAL A 113 7.10 11.37 -0.79
C VAL A 113 7.50 10.00 -1.37
N ILE A 114 6.76 9.51 -2.36
CA ILE A 114 7.11 8.26 -3.06
C ILE A 114 8.48 8.37 -3.71
N SER A 115 8.76 9.48 -4.38
CA SER A 115 10.01 9.70 -5.09
C SER A 115 11.19 9.75 -4.11
N ALA A 116 11.04 10.43 -2.99
CA ALA A 116 12.04 10.50 -1.93
C ALA A 116 12.33 9.11 -1.33
N ALA A 117 11.30 8.38 -0.89
CA ALA A 117 11.45 7.04 -0.32
C ALA A 117 12.09 6.02 -1.30
N LEU A 118 11.85 6.17 -2.60
CA LEU A 118 12.48 5.31 -3.62
C LEU A 118 13.89 5.75 -4.00
N ALA A 119 14.26 7.01 -3.80
CA ALA A 119 15.62 7.49 -4.04
C ALA A 119 16.60 6.81 -3.07
N ASP A 120 16.19 6.57 -1.83
CA ASP A 120 16.99 5.94 -0.78
C ASP A 120 17.25 4.44 -1.03
N LEU A 121 16.50 3.82 -1.93
CA LEU A 121 16.80 2.44 -2.33
C LEU A 121 18.02 2.42 -3.25
N ASP A 122 19.16 1.95 -2.69
CA ASP A 122 20.40 1.82 -3.42
C ASP A 122 20.23 0.97 -4.69
N PRO A 123 20.63 1.48 -5.88
CA PRO A 123 20.61 0.73 -7.13
C PRO A 123 21.39 -0.60 -7.07
N ALA A 124 22.49 -0.66 -6.31
CA ALA A 124 23.26 -1.87 -6.11
C ALA A 124 22.49 -2.92 -5.30
N ALA A 125 21.81 -2.49 -4.23
CA ALA A 125 20.94 -3.36 -3.44
C ALA A 125 19.75 -3.87 -4.26
N GLU A 126 19.14 -3.01 -5.09
CA GLU A 126 18.06 -3.41 -6.00
C GLU A 126 18.54 -4.47 -6.99
N ARG A 127 19.71 -4.29 -7.59
CA ARG A 127 20.35 -5.26 -8.52
C ARG A 127 20.65 -6.59 -7.81
N GLN A 128 21.30 -6.53 -6.65
CA GLN A 128 21.64 -7.73 -5.87
C GLN A 128 20.38 -8.54 -5.51
N ARG A 129 19.29 -7.87 -5.18
CA ARG A 129 18.02 -8.55 -4.91
C ARG A 129 17.43 -9.22 -6.14
N ALA A 130 17.52 -8.58 -7.32
CA ALA A 130 17.12 -9.18 -8.58
C ALA A 130 17.95 -10.43 -8.92
N GLU A 131 19.27 -10.37 -8.75
CA GLU A 131 20.19 -11.49 -8.95
C GLU A 131 19.82 -12.68 -8.05
N GLN A 132 19.58 -12.41 -6.75
CA GLN A 132 19.17 -13.47 -5.83
C GLN A 132 17.87 -14.15 -6.26
N LEU A 133 16.88 -13.38 -6.70
CA LEU A 133 15.61 -13.93 -7.19
C LEU A 133 15.80 -14.82 -8.43
N VAL A 134 16.68 -14.42 -9.34
CA VAL A 134 17.00 -15.20 -10.55
C VAL A 134 17.74 -16.47 -10.18
N ARG A 135 18.79 -16.39 -9.34
CA ARG A 135 19.55 -17.56 -8.87
C ARG A 135 18.64 -18.59 -8.19
N ASP A 136 17.79 -18.13 -7.27
CA ASP A 136 16.86 -19.03 -6.56
C ASP A 136 15.88 -19.71 -7.52
N LYS A 137 15.49 -19.03 -8.58
CA LYS A 137 14.63 -19.62 -9.60
C LYS A 137 15.37 -20.62 -10.47
N LEU A 138 16.57 -20.27 -10.94
CA LEU A 138 17.41 -21.14 -11.78
C LEU A 138 17.80 -22.45 -11.07
N ARG A 139 18.10 -22.40 -9.77
CA ARG A 139 18.41 -23.61 -8.96
C ARG A 139 17.30 -24.64 -8.96
N ARG A 140 16.05 -24.20 -9.08
CA ARG A 140 14.86 -25.06 -9.03
C ARG A 140 14.41 -25.55 -10.42
N GLU A 141 15.02 -25.02 -11.49
CA GLU A 141 14.64 -25.31 -12.86
C GLU A 141 15.59 -26.32 -13.50
N ARG A 142 15.01 -27.23 -14.29
CA ARG A 142 15.78 -28.06 -15.19
C ARG A 142 16.03 -27.25 -16.47
N LEU A 143 17.29 -26.92 -16.73
CA LEU A 143 17.69 -26.22 -17.94
C LEU A 143 17.98 -27.25 -19.02
N GLY A 144 17.14 -27.37 -20.06
CA GLY A 144 17.43 -28.12 -21.27
C GLY A 144 18.44 -27.36 -22.14
N ASP A 145 19.13 -28.03 -23.04
CA ASP A 145 20.25 -27.45 -23.80
C ASP A 145 19.84 -26.35 -24.79
N ASP A 146 18.60 -26.36 -25.28
CA ASP A 146 18.14 -25.46 -26.36
C ASP A 146 17.13 -24.35 -25.89
N ASP A 147 16.99 -24.09 -24.58
CA ASP A 147 15.86 -23.33 -24.05
C ASP A 147 16.19 -21.94 -23.52
N ASP A 148 17.42 -21.42 -23.76
CA ASP A 148 17.90 -20.17 -23.19
C ASP A 148 16.99 -18.94 -23.52
N VAL A 149 16.46 -18.88 -24.73
CA VAL A 149 15.55 -17.78 -25.14
C VAL A 149 14.24 -17.83 -24.35
N LYS A 150 13.68 -19.01 -24.15
CA LYS A 150 12.43 -19.17 -23.38
C LYS A 150 12.66 -18.89 -21.88
N VAL A 151 13.78 -19.40 -21.34
CA VAL A 151 14.18 -19.16 -19.94
C VAL A 151 14.40 -17.67 -19.72
N THR A 152 15.17 -17.00 -20.59
CA THR A 152 15.41 -15.55 -20.51
C THR A 152 14.11 -14.77 -20.53
N ARG A 153 13.23 -15.02 -21.50
CA ARG A 153 11.93 -14.33 -21.61
C ARG A 153 11.09 -14.50 -20.34
N ARG A 154 11.04 -15.69 -19.79
CA ARG A 154 10.28 -16.00 -18.57
C ARG A 154 10.85 -15.30 -17.33
N LEU A 155 12.16 -15.31 -17.14
CA LEU A 155 12.83 -14.69 -15.99
C LEU A 155 12.79 -13.15 -16.08
N VAL A 156 13.01 -12.59 -17.26
CA VAL A 156 12.83 -11.15 -17.51
C VAL A 156 11.39 -10.74 -17.21
N GLY A 157 10.41 -11.52 -17.69
CA GLY A 157 8.99 -11.28 -17.37
C GLY A 157 8.67 -11.41 -15.87
N MET A 158 9.33 -12.32 -15.16
CA MET A 158 9.21 -12.45 -13.70
C MET A 158 9.69 -11.17 -12.98
N LEU A 159 10.88 -10.66 -13.34
CA LEU A 159 11.44 -9.44 -12.75
C LEU A 159 10.61 -8.20 -13.13
N ALA A 160 10.16 -8.11 -14.39
CA ALA A 160 9.30 -7.00 -14.84
C ALA A 160 7.98 -6.94 -14.03
N ARG A 161 7.32 -8.07 -13.79
CA ARG A 161 6.11 -8.14 -12.92
C ARG A 161 6.39 -7.76 -11.47
N ARG A 162 7.63 -7.91 -11.01
CA ARG A 162 8.09 -7.47 -9.68
C ARG A 162 8.49 -6.00 -9.65
N GLY A 163 8.49 -5.31 -10.79
CA GLY A 163 8.74 -3.89 -10.89
C GLY A 163 10.20 -3.49 -11.11
N TYR A 164 11.06 -4.42 -11.49
CA TYR A 164 12.41 -4.09 -11.96
C TYR A 164 12.37 -3.45 -13.35
N SER A 165 13.35 -2.61 -13.68
CA SER A 165 13.45 -2.06 -15.02
C SER A 165 13.77 -3.14 -16.05
N GLN A 166 13.33 -2.94 -17.29
CA GLN A 166 13.56 -3.94 -18.35
C GLN A 166 15.06 -4.13 -18.64
N SER A 167 15.84 -3.05 -18.63
CA SER A 167 17.30 -3.11 -18.80
C SER A 167 17.95 -3.93 -17.69
N MET A 168 17.68 -3.59 -16.43
CA MET A 168 18.23 -4.36 -15.29
C MET A 168 17.78 -5.82 -15.32
N ALA A 169 16.53 -6.10 -15.64
CA ALA A 169 16.03 -7.47 -15.72
C ALA A 169 16.73 -8.28 -16.78
N PHE A 170 16.98 -7.70 -17.96
CA PHE A 170 17.70 -8.38 -19.03
C PHE A 170 19.16 -8.62 -18.68
N ASP A 171 19.87 -7.60 -18.16
CA ASP A 171 21.27 -7.71 -17.75
C ASP A 171 21.47 -8.79 -16.69
N VAL A 172 20.66 -8.73 -15.62
CA VAL A 172 20.75 -9.69 -14.51
C VAL A 172 20.47 -11.11 -14.99
N VAL A 173 19.43 -11.31 -15.80
CA VAL A 173 19.08 -12.65 -16.29
C VAL A 173 20.17 -13.19 -17.20
N SER A 174 20.73 -12.37 -18.09
CA SER A 174 21.81 -12.79 -19.01
C SER A 174 23.05 -13.27 -18.25
N VAL A 175 23.49 -12.50 -17.25
CA VAL A 175 24.67 -12.84 -16.44
C VAL A 175 24.43 -14.10 -15.60
N GLU A 176 23.30 -14.16 -14.90
CA GLU A 176 23.02 -15.30 -14.01
C GLU A 176 22.75 -16.61 -14.76
N LEU A 177 22.12 -16.53 -15.95
CA LEU A 177 21.90 -17.72 -16.78
C LEU A 177 23.22 -18.26 -17.32
N ALA A 178 24.13 -17.41 -17.82
CA ALA A 178 25.43 -17.78 -18.27
C ALA A 178 26.27 -18.45 -17.15
N SER A 179 26.25 -17.83 -15.96
CA SER A 179 26.94 -18.37 -14.77
C SER A 179 26.37 -19.71 -14.32
N GLU A 180 25.06 -19.91 -14.41
CA GLU A 180 24.43 -21.19 -14.05
C GLU A 180 24.75 -22.28 -15.07
N ARG A 181 24.79 -21.93 -16.37
CA ARG A 181 25.22 -22.88 -17.43
C ARG A 181 26.64 -23.36 -17.20
N GLU A 182 27.55 -22.45 -16.87
CA GLU A 182 28.93 -22.81 -16.60
C GLU A 182 29.06 -23.73 -15.39
N ARG A 183 28.35 -23.44 -14.31
CA ARG A 183 28.32 -24.30 -13.11
C ARG A 183 27.81 -25.73 -13.36
N ARG A 184 26.90 -25.90 -14.33
CA ARG A 184 26.33 -27.24 -14.66
C ARG A 184 27.17 -28.04 -15.65
N ARG A 185 28.16 -27.40 -16.27
CA ARG A 185 29.10 -28.12 -17.19
C ARG A 185 30.25 -28.81 -16.46
N VAL A 186 30.53 -28.34 -15.23
CA VAL A 186 31.54 -28.93 -14.34
C VAL A 186 30.95 -30.07 -13.54
#